data_8d71efe7f0dec035846136c67a3ae64b
#
_entry.id   8d71efe7f0dec035846136c67a3ae64b
#
_cell.length_a   1.000
_cell.length_b   1.000
_cell.length_c   1.000
_cell.angle_alpha   90.00
_cell.angle_beta   90.00
_cell.angle_gamma   90.00
#
_symmetry.space_group_name_H-M   'P 1'
#
loop_
_entity.id
_entity.type
_entity.pdbx_description
1 polymer ?
#
loop_
_entity_poly.entity_id
_entity_poly.type
_entity_poly.pdbx_seq_one_letter_code
_entity_poly.pdbx_strand_id
1 'polypeptide(L)'
;MALLKVVPGDVVAIPSEMNGEWGFVLSRVIFVGATKWIEVFDDFSVDFEGVSASVKSINFSRKSRLFNPILASFDFGKYFCAVKWPILSSDPLYTPDQSYFSEIEFEGTSYEELGIYYKGGEKFTEKHGVRRNLEDMTIFSNPQLVRRVNLYLSGYVKKGVPWNSRLVKSIVDKEGMDWWVGGINECNDKADAVALRFKEKNIKKKR
;
A
#
# COMPACT_ATOMS: atom_id res chain seq x y z
N MET A 1 -16.32 16.63 -10.28
CA MET A 1 -16.23 15.37 -9.51
C MET A 1 -15.30 15.61 -8.35
N ALA A 2 -15.80 15.63 -7.09
CA ALA A 2 -14.95 15.93 -5.94
C ALA A 2 -13.93 14.81 -5.76
N LEU A 3 -12.64 15.18 -5.59
CA LEU A 3 -11.59 14.25 -5.19
C LEU A 3 -11.97 13.67 -3.82
N LEU A 4 -11.83 12.36 -3.67
CA LEU A 4 -12.00 11.73 -2.36
C LEU A 4 -10.85 12.24 -1.47
N LYS A 5 -11.17 13.11 -0.52
CA LYS A 5 -10.17 13.65 0.38
C LYS A 5 -9.96 12.64 1.51
N VAL A 6 -8.93 11.80 1.39
CA VAL A 6 -8.50 10.96 2.51
C VAL A 6 -7.79 11.80 3.55
N VAL A 7 -7.96 11.43 4.81
CA VAL A 7 -7.32 12.07 5.96
C VAL A 7 -6.56 11.03 6.80
N PRO A 8 -5.60 11.43 7.64
CA PRO A 8 -4.98 10.51 8.59
C PRO A 8 -6.02 9.80 9.44
N GLY A 9 -5.83 8.50 9.67
CA GLY A 9 -6.78 7.65 10.39
C GLY A 9 -7.86 7.00 9.50
N ASP A 10 -7.98 7.38 8.22
CA ASP A 10 -8.86 6.67 7.30
C ASP A 10 -8.37 5.25 7.07
N VAL A 11 -9.29 4.29 7.15
CA VAL A 11 -9.06 2.89 6.81
C VAL A 11 -9.66 2.62 5.44
N VAL A 12 -8.81 2.22 4.52
CA VAL A 12 -9.14 1.97 3.11
C VAL A 12 -9.00 0.48 2.80
N ALA A 13 -9.98 -0.09 2.11
CA ALA A 13 -9.90 -1.45 1.60
C ALA A 13 -9.19 -1.46 0.24
N ILE A 14 -8.05 -2.13 0.16
CA ILE A 14 -7.29 -2.32 -1.07
C ILE A 14 -7.72 -3.64 -1.72
N PRO A 15 -8.26 -3.63 -2.96
CA PRO A 15 -8.51 -4.86 -3.69
C PRO A 15 -7.23 -5.67 -3.86
N SER A 16 -7.26 -6.95 -3.53
CA SER A 16 -6.06 -7.79 -3.50
C SER A 16 -6.42 -9.23 -3.80
N GLU A 17 -5.43 -10.02 -4.15
CA GLU A 17 -5.56 -11.45 -4.45
C GLU A 17 -4.68 -12.25 -3.49
N MET A 18 -5.23 -13.33 -2.98
CA MET A 18 -4.51 -14.35 -2.21
C MET A 18 -4.94 -15.74 -2.67
N ASN A 19 -3.98 -16.56 -3.09
CA ASN A 19 -4.22 -17.95 -3.54
C ASN A 19 -5.28 -18.10 -4.66
N GLY A 20 -5.31 -17.15 -5.60
CA GLY A 20 -6.26 -17.16 -6.73
C GLY A 20 -7.64 -16.54 -6.40
N GLU A 21 -7.90 -16.19 -5.15
CA GLU A 21 -9.15 -15.54 -4.74
C GLU A 21 -8.97 -14.03 -4.57
N TRP A 22 -9.88 -13.26 -5.18
CA TRP A 22 -9.89 -11.80 -5.09
C TRP A 22 -10.79 -11.33 -3.95
N GLY A 23 -10.23 -10.46 -3.13
CA GLY A 23 -10.88 -9.85 -1.98
C GLY A 23 -10.23 -8.51 -1.64
N PHE A 24 -10.01 -8.26 -0.35
CA PHE A 24 -9.49 -7.00 0.16
C PHE A 24 -8.51 -7.22 1.30
N VAL A 25 -7.55 -6.31 1.42
CA VAL A 25 -6.79 -6.08 2.64
C VAL A 25 -7.07 -4.69 3.19
N LEU A 26 -6.82 -4.49 4.47
CA LEU A 26 -6.95 -3.19 5.10
C LEU A 26 -5.67 -2.38 4.98
N SER A 27 -5.82 -1.08 4.74
CA SER A 27 -4.75 -0.10 4.89
C SER A 27 -5.23 1.07 5.73
N ARG A 28 -4.32 1.70 6.48
CA ARG A 28 -4.60 2.93 7.21
C ARG A 28 -3.72 4.07 6.68
N VAL A 29 -4.34 5.23 6.49
CA VAL A 29 -3.63 6.45 6.12
C VAL A 29 -2.92 7.01 7.36
N ILE A 30 -1.60 7.10 7.31
CA ILE A 30 -0.77 7.61 8.40
C ILE A 30 -0.67 9.14 8.33
N PHE A 31 -0.31 9.63 7.15
CA PHE A 31 -0.06 11.04 6.93
C PHE A 31 -0.43 11.45 5.50
N VAL A 32 -0.89 12.69 5.35
CA VAL A 32 -1.27 13.28 4.06
C VAL A 32 -0.46 14.55 3.83
N GLY A 33 0.47 14.47 2.88
CA GLY A 33 1.25 15.58 2.37
C GLY A 33 1.07 15.70 0.86
N ALA A 34 2.16 15.93 0.13
CA ALA A 34 2.15 15.85 -1.33
C ALA A 34 1.79 14.42 -1.82
N THR A 35 2.14 13.41 -1.04
CA THR A 35 1.76 12.00 -1.21
C THR A 35 1.14 11.49 0.10
N LYS A 36 0.52 10.30 0.04
CA LYS A 36 -0.08 9.65 1.22
C LYS A 36 0.88 8.59 1.74
N TRP A 37 1.12 8.65 3.03
CA TRP A 37 1.79 7.60 3.76
C TRP A 37 0.75 6.62 4.27
N ILE A 38 0.92 5.36 3.95
CA ILE A 38 0.00 4.30 4.35
C ILE A 38 0.74 3.13 4.97
N GLU A 39 0.06 2.43 5.85
CA GLU A 39 0.41 1.09 6.28
C GLU A 39 -0.63 0.09 5.77
N VAL A 40 -0.18 -1.09 5.37
CA VAL A 40 -1.03 -2.17 4.86
C VAL A 40 -0.93 -3.35 5.79
N PHE A 41 -2.07 -3.93 6.14
CA PHE A 41 -2.15 -5.01 7.14
C PHE A 41 -2.32 -6.37 6.49
N ASP A 42 -1.79 -7.39 7.17
CA ASP A 42 -1.91 -8.79 6.81
C ASP A 42 -3.26 -9.33 7.33
N ASP A 43 -4.33 -8.87 6.69
CA ASP A 43 -5.71 -9.19 7.05
C ASP A 43 -6.55 -9.25 5.77
N PHE A 44 -6.45 -10.38 5.08
CA PHE A 44 -7.16 -10.62 3.82
C PHE A 44 -8.55 -11.18 4.08
N SER A 45 -9.55 -10.66 3.37
CA SER A 45 -10.91 -11.19 3.35
C SER A 45 -11.47 -11.20 1.93
N VAL A 46 -12.08 -12.32 1.55
CA VAL A 46 -12.69 -12.50 0.22
C VAL A 46 -13.96 -11.67 0.05
N ASP A 47 -14.69 -11.45 1.13
CA ASP A 47 -15.94 -10.70 1.09
C ASP A 47 -15.87 -9.38 1.88
N PHE A 48 -16.83 -8.51 1.57
CA PHE A 48 -16.91 -7.20 2.20
C PHE A 48 -17.35 -7.25 3.67
N GLU A 49 -18.20 -8.19 4.04
CA GLU A 49 -18.68 -8.30 5.41
C GLU A 49 -17.53 -8.70 6.33
N GLY A 50 -16.69 -9.63 5.86
CA GLY A 50 -15.43 -9.97 6.51
C GLY A 50 -14.52 -8.76 6.67
N VAL A 51 -14.23 -8.03 5.59
CA VAL A 51 -13.40 -6.81 5.64
C VAL A 51 -13.97 -5.76 6.59
N SER A 52 -15.29 -5.54 6.57
CA SER A 52 -15.94 -4.57 7.48
C SER A 52 -15.91 -5.01 8.93
N ALA A 53 -15.98 -6.31 9.18
CA ALA A 53 -15.83 -6.87 10.54
C ALA A 53 -14.37 -6.74 11.01
N SER A 54 -13.41 -7.00 10.13
CA SER A 54 -11.97 -6.88 10.41
C SER A 54 -11.58 -5.47 10.87
N VAL A 55 -12.20 -4.42 10.33
CA VAL A 55 -11.93 -3.04 10.79
C VAL A 55 -12.17 -2.86 12.28
N LYS A 56 -13.14 -3.60 12.85
CA LYS A 56 -13.48 -3.51 14.30
C LYS A 56 -12.58 -4.36 15.17
N SER A 57 -11.98 -5.41 14.63
CA SER A 57 -11.22 -6.41 15.36
C SER A 57 -9.71 -6.34 15.10
N ILE A 58 -9.27 -5.69 14.03
CA ILE A 58 -7.87 -5.64 13.67
C ILE A 58 -7.06 -4.89 14.73
N ASN A 59 -5.98 -5.53 15.13
CA ASN A 59 -4.96 -4.85 15.91
C ASN A 59 -4.03 -4.08 14.95
N PHE A 60 -4.21 -2.77 14.86
CA PHE A 60 -3.36 -1.87 14.07
C PHE A 60 -1.96 -1.74 14.68
N SER A 61 -1.25 -2.86 14.79
CA SER A 61 0.12 -2.91 15.32
C SER A 61 1.15 -3.13 14.21
N ARG A 62 2.42 -2.84 14.51
CA ARG A 62 3.53 -3.14 13.59
C ARG A 62 3.58 -4.61 13.19
N LYS A 63 3.24 -5.53 14.08
CA LYS A 63 3.28 -6.99 13.84
C LYS A 63 2.25 -7.45 12.81
N SER A 64 1.14 -6.73 12.69
CA SER A 64 0.08 -7.02 11.73
C SER A 64 0.32 -6.39 10.36
N ARG A 65 1.34 -5.56 10.17
CA ARG A 65 1.69 -5.00 8.87
C ARG A 65 2.21 -6.09 7.93
N LEU A 66 1.78 -6.00 6.69
CA LEU A 66 2.26 -6.86 5.61
C LEU A 66 3.72 -6.52 5.24
N PHE A 67 4.02 -5.21 5.24
CA PHE A 67 5.35 -4.64 5.00
C PHE A 67 5.48 -3.27 5.68
N ASN A 68 6.64 -2.64 5.61
CA ASN A 68 6.85 -1.30 6.14
C ASN A 68 5.88 -0.29 5.49
N PRO A 69 5.48 0.77 6.21
CA PRO A 69 4.67 1.83 5.62
C PRO A 69 5.29 2.39 4.35
N ILE A 70 4.47 2.85 3.42
CA ILE A 70 4.87 3.25 2.07
C ILE A 70 4.19 4.54 1.64
N LEU A 71 4.68 5.11 0.56
CA LEU A 71 4.03 6.21 -0.16
C LEU A 71 3.09 5.68 -1.22
N ALA A 72 1.87 6.19 -1.27
CA ALA A 72 0.86 5.81 -2.25
C ALA A 72 0.11 7.01 -2.83
N SER A 73 -0.43 6.83 -4.01
CA SER A 73 -1.18 7.84 -4.75
C SER A 73 -2.60 7.37 -5.09
N PHE A 74 -3.24 6.62 -4.21
CA PHE A 74 -4.52 5.95 -4.49
C PHE A 74 -5.76 6.87 -4.58
N ASP A 75 -5.62 8.14 -4.35
CA ASP A 75 -6.67 9.13 -4.59
C ASP A 75 -6.60 9.80 -5.97
N PHE A 76 -5.58 9.53 -6.76
CA PHE A 76 -5.45 10.00 -8.14
C PHE A 76 -6.24 9.15 -9.14
N GLY A 77 -7.47 8.76 -8.80
CA GLY A 77 -8.34 7.92 -9.64
C GLY A 77 -8.62 8.46 -11.06
N LYS A 78 -8.10 9.63 -11.38
CA LYS A 78 -8.28 10.22 -12.72
C LYS A 78 -7.27 9.71 -13.76
N TYR A 79 -6.13 9.20 -13.32
CA TYR A 79 -5.04 8.84 -14.24
C TYR A 79 -4.60 7.37 -14.17
N PHE A 80 -4.89 6.65 -13.06
CA PHE A 80 -4.31 5.32 -12.81
C PHE A 80 -5.31 4.23 -12.44
N CYS A 81 -6.56 4.58 -12.12
CA CYS A 81 -7.63 3.59 -11.95
C CYS A 81 -9.00 4.24 -12.14
N ALA A 82 -9.93 3.49 -12.73
CA ALA A 82 -11.29 3.93 -12.98
C ALA A 82 -12.15 3.95 -11.71
N VAL A 83 -11.78 3.20 -10.69
CA VAL A 83 -12.58 2.95 -9.50
C VAL A 83 -11.86 3.41 -8.24
N LYS A 84 -12.53 4.23 -7.44
CA LYS A 84 -12.02 4.63 -6.12
C LYS A 84 -12.21 3.50 -5.12
N TRP A 85 -11.19 3.22 -4.36
CA TRP A 85 -11.24 2.26 -3.27
C TRP A 85 -12.08 2.79 -2.11
N PRO A 86 -12.80 1.91 -1.39
CA PRO A 86 -13.70 2.35 -0.34
C PRO A 86 -12.96 2.72 0.94
N ILE A 87 -13.36 3.84 1.55
CA ILE A 87 -13.04 4.15 2.94
C ILE A 87 -14.09 3.44 3.80
N LEU A 88 -13.64 2.59 4.72
CA LEU A 88 -14.48 1.77 5.58
C LEU A 88 -14.78 2.43 6.91
N SER A 89 -13.80 3.14 7.44
CA SER A 89 -13.90 3.89 8.69
C SER A 89 -12.92 5.05 8.69
N SER A 90 -13.12 5.97 9.61
CA SER A 90 -12.20 7.07 9.91
C SER A 90 -12.09 7.22 11.42
N ASP A 91 -10.87 7.32 11.92
CA ASP A 91 -10.61 7.63 13.34
C ASP A 91 -10.21 9.11 13.46
N PRO A 92 -11.11 9.98 13.94
CA PRO A 92 -10.83 11.42 14.06
C PRO A 92 -9.81 11.74 15.17
N LEU A 93 -9.51 10.79 16.05
CA LEU A 93 -8.53 10.94 17.13
C LEU A 93 -7.16 10.34 16.76
N TYR A 94 -7.05 9.76 15.55
CA TYR A 94 -5.81 9.17 15.11
C TYR A 94 -4.70 10.22 14.95
N THR A 95 -3.52 9.85 15.43
CA THR A 95 -2.28 10.60 15.20
C THR A 95 -1.22 9.71 14.55
N PRO A 96 -0.31 10.27 13.72
CA PRO A 96 0.76 9.51 13.09
C PRO A 96 1.65 8.73 14.07
N ASP A 97 1.78 9.20 15.31
CA ASP A 97 2.56 8.53 16.37
C ASP A 97 2.00 7.15 16.73
N GLN A 98 0.69 6.93 16.58
CA GLN A 98 0.07 5.60 16.75
C GLN A 98 0.58 4.58 15.73
N SER A 99 1.10 5.04 14.59
CA SER A 99 1.79 4.24 13.58
C SER A 99 3.32 4.35 13.67
N TYR A 100 3.84 4.95 14.72
CA TYR A 100 5.28 5.18 14.89
C TYR A 100 5.90 5.90 13.69
N PHE A 101 5.21 6.93 13.19
CA PHE A 101 5.60 7.63 11.96
C PHE A 101 7.03 8.19 12.03
N SER A 102 7.43 8.75 13.18
CA SER A 102 8.77 9.28 13.43
C SER A 102 9.90 8.24 13.33
N GLU A 103 9.55 6.94 13.38
CA GLU A 103 10.52 5.85 13.30
C GLU A 103 10.58 5.19 11.91
N ILE A 104 9.69 5.59 10.97
CA ILE A 104 9.66 5.02 9.62
C ILE A 104 10.86 5.55 8.84
N GLU A 105 11.68 4.64 8.35
CA GLU A 105 12.88 4.96 7.58
C GLU A 105 12.77 4.44 6.14
N PHE A 106 13.25 5.26 5.19
CA PHE A 106 13.35 4.94 3.77
C PHE A 106 14.74 5.26 3.25
N GLU A 107 15.13 4.54 2.21
CA GLU A 107 16.32 4.83 1.44
C GLU A 107 15.92 5.58 0.17
N GLY A 108 16.54 6.73 -0.06
CA GLY A 108 16.39 7.50 -1.29
C GLY A 108 17.41 7.09 -2.34
N THR A 109 17.45 7.85 -3.44
CA THR A 109 18.46 7.67 -4.48
C THR A 109 19.83 8.04 -3.92
N SER A 110 20.79 7.10 -3.98
CA SER A 110 22.19 7.39 -3.66
C SER A 110 22.91 7.92 -4.89
N TYR A 111 23.59 9.04 -4.74
CA TYR A 111 24.57 9.54 -5.67
C TYR A 111 25.97 9.20 -5.15
N GLU A 112 26.98 9.21 -6.02
CA GLU A 112 28.34 8.64 -5.83
C GLU A 112 29.00 8.81 -4.46
N GLU A 113 28.67 9.87 -3.72
CA GLU A 113 29.26 10.15 -2.40
C GLU A 113 28.26 10.39 -1.27
N LEU A 114 26.94 10.44 -1.57
CA LEU A 114 25.91 10.80 -0.61
C LEU A 114 24.79 9.76 -0.60
N GLY A 115 24.54 9.16 0.58
CA GLY A 115 23.32 8.43 0.86
C GLY A 115 22.19 9.38 1.27
N ILE A 116 21.03 9.28 0.65
CA ILE A 116 19.83 10.01 1.03
C ILE A 116 18.90 9.07 1.78
N TYR A 117 18.52 9.49 2.99
CA TYR A 117 17.59 8.75 3.85
C TYR A 117 16.47 9.66 4.29
N TYR A 118 15.33 9.05 4.61
CA TYR A 118 14.18 9.74 5.16
C TYR A 118 13.76 9.04 6.44
N LYS A 119 13.46 9.82 7.46
CA LYS A 119 12.95 9.32 8.74
C LYS A 119 11.84 10.23 9.24
N GLY A 120 10.67 9.65 9.53
CA GLY A 120 9.50 10.44 9.92
C GLY A 120 9.09 11.51 8.90
N GLY A 121 9.42 11.30 7.61
CA GLY A 121 9.19 12.27 6.54
C GLY A 121 10.31 13.31 6.35
N GLU A 122 11.27 13.40 7.26
CA GLU A 122 12.42 14.31 7.16
C GLU A 122 13.55 13.69 6.35
N LYS A 123 14.25 14.52 5.57
CA LYS A 123 15.36 14.12 4.71
C LYS A 123 16.69 14.25 5.46
N PHE A 124 17.48 13.20 5.42
CA PHE A 124 18.85 13.16 5.92
C PHE A 124 19.82 12.80 4.79
N THR A 125 21.03 13.32 4.89
CA THR A 125 22.13 13.01 3.96
C THR A 125 23.34 12.55 4.75
N GLU A 126 23.88 11.39 4.38
CA GLU A 126 25.12 10.86 4.97
C GLU A 126 26.19 10.77 3.88
N LYS A 127 27.38 11.32 4.17
CA LYS A 127 28.53 11.20 3.29
C LYS A 127 29.07 9.76 3.37
N HIS A 128 29.33 9.14 2.22
CA HIS A 128 29.76 7.74 2.12
C HIS A 128 28.78 6.73 2.73
N GLY A 129 27.47 7.01 2.65
CA GLY A 129 26.43 6.15 3.22
C GLY A 129 26.41 4.76 2.61
N VAL A 130 26.54 3.74 3.46
CA VAL A 130 26.29 2.34 3.07
C VAL A 130 24.78 2.15 2.92
N ARG A 131 24.33 1.55 1.82
CA ARG A 131 22.91 1.18 1.67
C ARG A 131 22.47 0.28 2.83
N ARG A 132 21.46 0.74 3.56
CA ARG A 132 20.98 0.10 4.79
C ARG A 132 19.97 -1.03 4.53
N ASN A 133 19.66 -1.35 3.27
CA ASN A 133 18.63 -2.31 2.89
C ASN A 133 17.25 -1.95 3.49
N LEU A 134 16.92 -0.67 3.42
CA LEU A 134 15.62 -0.14 3.78
C LEU A 134 14.65 -0.21 2.61
N GLU A 135 13.41 0.16 2.86
CA GLU A 135 12.40 0.44 1.86
C GLU A 135 12.85 1.59 0.96
N ASP A 136 12.75 1.45 -0.37
CA ASP A 136 12.99 2.58 -1.27
C ASP A 136 11.87 3.61 -1.14
N MET A 137 12.23 4.89 -1.16
CA MET A 137 11.25 5.99 -1.16
C MET A 137 10.60 6.11 -2.55
N THR A 138 9.68 5.21 -2.83
CA THR A 138 8.94 5.10 -4.08
C THR A 138 7.46 5.35 -3.86
N ILE A 139 6.84 6.15 -4.74
CA ILE A 139 5.39 6.37 -4.72
C ILE A 139 4.72 5.29 -5.57
N PHE A 140 3.84 4.51 -4.95
CA PHE A 140 3.09 3.46 -5.62
C PHE A 140 1.78 4.00 -6.19
N SER A 141 1.56 3.79 -7.49
CA SER A 141 0.23 3.90 -8.10
C SER A 141 -0.67 2.74 -7.64
N ASN A 142 -1.99 2.86 -7.82
CA ASN A 142 -2.92 1.81 -7.41
C ASN A 142 -2.56 0.42 -7.96
N PRO A 143 -2.34 0.22 -9.28
CA PRO A 143 -2.03 -1.12 -9.79
C PRO A 143 -0.69 -1.65 -9.30
N GLN A 144 0.32 -0.79 -9.13
CA GLN A 144 1.60 -1.18 -8.54
C GLN A 144 1.44 -1.61 -7.08
N LEU A 145 0.61 -0.89 -6.31
CA LEU A 145 0.33 -1.24 -4.93
C LEU A 145 -0.41 -2.58 -4.82
N VAL A 146 -1.45 -2.80 -5.63
CA VAL A 146 -2.16 -4.08 -5.69
C VAL A 146 -1.20 -5.21 -6.05
N ARG A 147 -0.37 -5.05 -7.10
CA ARG A 147 0.63 -6.06 -7.48
C ARG A 147 1.58 -6.37 -6.33
N ARG A 148 2.08 -5.35 -5.66
CA ARG A 148 2.95 -5.52 -4.49
C ARG A 148 2.26 -6.29 -3.37
N VAL A 149 1.06 -5.88 -2.98
CA VAL A 149 0.28 -6.55 -1.93
C VAL A 149 0.10 -8.03 -2.25
N ASN A 150 -0.30 -8.36 -3.48
CA ASN A 150 -0.51 -9.75 -3.93
C ASN A 150 0.78 -10.59 -3.83
N LEU A 151 1.95 -10.00 -4.14
CA LEU A 151 3.23 -10.70 -4.01
C LEU A 151 3.58 -11.06 -2.56
N TYR A 152 3.22 -10.20 -1.60
CA TYR A 152 3.43 -10.50 -0.19
C TYR A 152 2.37 -11.47 0.35
N LEU A 153 1.10 -11.34 -0.04
CA LEU A 153 0.03 -12.25 0.38
C LEU A 153 0.25 -13.68 -0.13
N SER A 154 0.73 -13.84 -1.36
CA SER A 154 1.07 -15.15 -1.93
C SER A 154 2.33 -15.78 -1.33
N GLY A 155 3.08 -15.03 -0.51
CA GLY A 155 4.37 -15.47 0.01
C GLY A 155 5.51 -15.45 -1.01
N TYR A 156 5.30 -14.93 -2.22
CA TYR A 156 6.36 -14.76 -3.21
C TYR A 156 7.45 -13.82 -2.69
N VAL A 157 7.05 -12.74 -2.01
CA VAL A 157 7.91 -11.91 -1.19
C VAL A 157 7.57 -12.16 0.26
N LYS A 158 8.56 -12.44 1.10
CA LYS A 158 8.33 -12.69 2.53
C LYS A 158 7.87 -11.42 3.24
N LYS A 159 6.91 -11.56 4.14
CA LYS A 159 6.41 -10.49 5.01
C LYS A 159 7.55 -9.74 5.69
N GLY A 160 7.49 -8.42 5.68
CA GLY A 160 8.48 -7.54 6.29
C GLY A 160 9.79 -7.34 5.52
N VAL A 161 9.99 -8.02 4.39
CA VAL A 161 11.14 -7.75 3.51
C VAL A 161 10.95 -6.36 2.87
N PRO A 162 11.94 -5.46 2.93
CA PRO A 162 11.85 -4.17 2.30
C PRO A 162 11.72 -4.25 0.78
N TRP A 163 10.86 -3.42 0.20
CA TRP A 163 10.76 -3.27 -1.24
C TRP A 163 11.76 -2.22 -1.70
N ASN A 164 12.82 -2.68 -2.35
CA ASN A 164 13.89 -1.82 -2.82
C ASN A 164 14.40 -2.26 -4.20
N SER A 165 15.26 -1.45 -4.78
CA SER A 165 15.81 -1.68 -6.11
C SER A 165 16.54 -3.03 -6.24
N ARG A 166 17.13 -3.55 -5.16
CA ARG A 166 17.78 -4.87 -5.16
C ARG A 166 16.76 -5.99 -5.28
N LEU A 167 15.67 -5.93 -4.50
CA LEU A 167 14.59 -6.90 -4.58
C LEU A 167 13.93 -6.87 -5.95
N VAL A 168 13.55 -5.67 -6.43
CA VAL A 168 12.91 -5.51 -7.74
C VAL A 168 13.82 -6.04 -8.85
N LYS A 169 15.11 -5.69 -8.82
CA LYS A 169 16.08 -6.21 -9.79
C LYS A 169 16.14 -7.73 -9.76
N SER A 170 16.21 -8.36 -8.58
CA SER A 170 16.27 -9.82 -8.46
C SER A 170 15.02 -10.50 -9.02
N ILE A 171 13.85 -9.89 -8.84
CA ILE A 171 12.59 -10.39 -9.41
C ILE A 171 12.61 -10.27 -10.94
N VAL A 172 12.99 -9.10 -11.46
CA VAL A 172 13.05 -8.86 -12.90
C VAL A 172 14.10 -9.75 -13.59
N ASP A 173 15.25 -9.94 -12.97
CA ASP A 173 16.30 -10.82 -13.50
C ASP A 173 15.83 -12.29 -13.59
N LYS A 174 14.96 -12.71 -12.68
CA LYS A 174 14.41 -14.08 -12.64
C LYS A 174 13.21 -14.29 -13.56
N GLU A 175 12.26 -13.35 -13.55
CA GLU A 175 10.94 -13.51 -14.16
C GLU A 175 10.80 -12.73 -15.49
N GLY A 176 11.66 -11.74 -15.71
CA GLY A 176 11.60 -10.82 -16.84
C GLY A 176 10.75 -9.58 -16.60
N MET A 177 11.04 -8.53 -17.37
CA MET A 177 10.33 -7.24 -17.26
C MET A 177 8.85 -7.37 -17.64
N ASP A 178 8.54 -8.19 -18.66
CA ASP A 178 7.16 -8.40 -19.12
C ASP A 178 6.27 -9.01 -18.04
N TRP A 179 6.81 -9.93 -17.24
CA TRP A 179 6.08 -10.50 -16.11
C TRP A 179 5.69 -9.41 -15.08
N TRP A 180 6.62 -8.46 -14.82
CA TRP A 180 6.34 -7.37 -13.89
C TRP A 180 5.28 -6.42 -14.45
N VAL A 181 5.45 -5.93 -15.67
CA VAL A 181 4.55 -4.97 -16.32
C VAL A 181 3.20 -5.61 -16.63
N GLY A 182 3.18 -6.81 -17.17
CA GLY A 182 1.94 -7.56 -17.42
C GLY A 182 1.15 -7.82 -16.15
N GLY A 183 1.83 -8.22 -15.07
CA GLY A 183 1.19 -8.43 -13.78
C GLY A 183 0.60 -7.15 -13.17
N ILE A 184 1.20 -5.97 -13.37
CA ILE A 184 0.62 -4.70 -12.94
C ILE A 184 -0.67 -4.42 -13.72
N ASN A 185 -0.69 -4.60 -15.03
CA ASN A 185 -1.86 -4.36 -15.87
C ASN A 185 -3.01 -5.32 -15.51
N GLU A 186 -2.72 -6.60 -15.35
CA GLU A 186 -3.70 -7.60 -14.92
C GLU A 186 -4.30 -7.26 -13.55
N CYS A 187 -3.48 -6.85 -12.59
CA CYS A 187 -3.95 -6.42 -11.26
C CYS A 187 -4.87 -5.21 -11.36
N ASN A 188 -4.61 -4.26 -12.25
CA ASN A 188 -5.45 -3.08 -12.41
C ASN A 188 -6.88 -3.46 -12.81
N ASP A 189 -7.04 -4.26 -13.86
CA ASP A 189 -8.34 -4.65 -14.39
C ASP A 189 -9.17 -5.45 -13.38
N LYS A 190 -8.52 -6.40 -12.71
CA LYS A 190 -9.17 -7.24 -11.69
C LYS A 190 -9.51 -6.45 -10.42
N ALA A 191 -8.64 -5.57 -9.96
CA ALA A 191 -8.89 -4.71 -8.80
C ALA A 191 -10.08 -3.77 -9.03
N ASP A 192 -10.19 -3.17 -10.22
CA ASP A 192 -11.31 -2.34 -10.59
C ASP A 192 -12.63 -3.12 -10.60
N ALA A 193 -12.62 -4.35 -11.14
CA ALA A 193 -13.81 -5.22 -11.15
C ALA A 193 -14.27 -5.58 -9.72
N VAL A 194 -13.34 -5.87 -8.81
CA VAL A 194 -13.64 -6.16 -7.40
C VAL A 194 -14.22 -4.93 -6.70
N ALA A 195 -13.61 -3.76 -6.88
CA ALA A 195 -14.08 -2.51 -6.28
C ALA A 195 -15.46 -2.08 -6.81
N LEU A 196 -15.79 -2.35 -8.07
CA LEU A 196 -17.12 -2.10 -8.66
C LEU A 196 -18.18 -3.00 -8.05
N ARG A 197 -17.95 -4.31 -7.95
CA ARG A 197 -18.89 -5.26 -7.30
C ARG A 197 -19.25 -4.83 -5.89
N PHE A 198 -18.26 -4.31 -5.17
CA PHE A 198 -18.44 -3.75 -3.85
C PHE A 198 -19.43 -2.58 -3.83
N LYS A 199 -19.27 -1.58 -4.73
CA LYS A 199 -20.19 -0.43 -4.81
C LYS A 199 -21.62 -0.85 -5.10
N GLU A 200 -21.82 -1.80 -6.01
CA GLU A 200 -23.15 -2.30 -6.39
C GLU A 200 -23.88 -2.97 -5.22
N LYS A 201 -23.17 -3.79 -4.43
CA LYS A 201 -23.75 -4.43 -3.23
C LYS A 201 -24.18 -3.40 -2.18
N ASN A 202 -23.42 -2.33 -1.99
CA ASN A 202 -23.74 -1.29 -1.02
C ASN A 202 -24.89 -0.36 -1.45
N ILE A 203 -25.07 -0.11 -2.74
CA ILE A 203 -26.20 0.65 -3.25
C ILE A 203 -27.51 -0.14 -3.06
N LYS A 204 -27.48 -1.46 -3.27
CA LYS A 204 -28.66 -2.33 -3.07
C LYS A 204 -29.07 -2.47 -1.59
N LYS A 205 -28.12 -2.36 -0.63
CA LYS A 205 -28.45 -2.42 0.82
C LYS A 205 -29.03 -1.09 1.36
N LYS A 206 -28.89 0.02 0.64
CA LYS A 206 -29.42 1.34 1.04
C LYS A 206 -30.82 1.66 0.44
N ARG A 207 -31.35 0.78 -0.39
CA ARG A 207 -32.71 0.80 -0.93
C ARG A 207 -33.59 -0.22 -0.20
#